data_1748cf14f46b10e3cfa225b285cb1b40
#
_entry.id   1748cf14f46b10e3cfa225b285cb1b40
#
_cell.length_a   1.000
_cell.length_b   1.000
_cell.length_c   1.000
_cell.angle_alpha   90.00
_cell.angle_beta   90.00
_cell.angle_gamma   90.00
#
_symmetry.space_group_name_H-M   'P 1'
#
loop_
_entity.id
_entity.type
_entity.pdbx_description
1 polymer ?
#
loop_
_entity_poly.entity_id
_entity_poly.type
_entity_poly.pdbx_seq_one_letter_code
_entity_poly.pdbx_strand_id
1 'polypeptide(L)'
;VDEKTTDVTLENGDTQKTKWYQFRVPVRSGTPINGISDFNSIRFIRMFLTNFKMPVVLRFVEFDLVRGDWRRYTKTLDESINQIDLNDDELKDFEVGVVSIEQNEGSYIQPPGIERERLQGSTTVQLQNEQSVTLKVNELPANKARAIYKNISIDLRRFKKLKMFMHLQKNERALAINDDDFSAIIRLGTDLNDNYYQIELPLKVSSNGTSPIDIWPEANNLDAFLETFGAIKLERDQLDFSITDLYTSTAQDPEIMYTLSVKGNPTLAQLNTIVLGMKNNTSAPISGEVWFNELRSAGFDNKGGWAAIVNADANFADVAN
;
A
#
# COMPACT_ATOMS: atom_id res chain seq x y z
N VAL A 1 1.68 14.32 15.17
CA VAL A 1 0.95 15.60 15.02
C VAL A 1 1.49 16.25 13.76
N ASP A 2 0.65 16.41 12.76
CA ASP A 2 1.00 17.12 11.53
C ASP A 2 0.61 18.60 11.68
N GLU A 3 1.41 19.50 11.12
CA GLU A 3 1.21 20.94 11.20
C GLU A 3 1.03 21.53 9.80
N LYS A 4 -0.02 22.34 9.61
CA LYS A 4 -0.24 23.08 8.36
C LYS A 4 -0.40 24.56 8.70
N THR A 5 0.37 25.41 8.01
CA THR A 5 0.24 26.87 8.12
C THR A 5 -0.57 27.38 6.92
N THR A 6 -1.60 28.15 7.20
CA THR A 6 -2.47 28.77 6.18
C THR A 6 -2.48 30.29 6.38
N ASP A 7 -2.53 31.04 5.31
CA ASP A 7 -2.73 32.48 5.35
C ASP A 7 -4.24 32.76 5.44
N VAL A 8 -4.64 33.51 6.45
CA VAL A 8 -6.03 33.91 6.69
C VAL A 8 -6.11 35.42 6.53
N THR A 9 -6.97 35.87 5.62
CA THR A 9 -7.27 37.29 5.46
C THR A 9 -8.30 37.71 6.51
N LEU A 10 -7.94 38.67 7.34
CA LEU A 10 -8.80 39.23 8.36
C LEU A 10 -9.79 40.24 7.73
N GLU A 11 -10.87 40.59 8.47
CA GLU A 11 -11.88 41.56 8.00
C GLU A 11 -11.31 42.94 7.68
N ASN A 12 -10.19 43.31 8.30
CA ASN A 12 -9.46 44.55 8.03
C ASN A 12 -8.56 44.49 6.80
N GLY A 13 -8.51 43.36 6.09
CA GLY A 13 -7.68 43.15 4.90
C GLY A 13 -6.25 42.67 5.17
N ASP A 14 -5.82 42.57 6.42
CA ASP A 14 -4.53 42.07 6.79
C ASP A 14 -4.47 40.56 6.65
N THR A 15 -3.31 40.02 6.28
CA THR A 15 -3.08 38.58 6.19
C THR A 15 -2.30 38.10 7.41
N GLN A 16 -2.88 37.11 8.11
CA GLN A 16 -2.27 36.49 9.28
C GLN A 16 -2.00 34.99 9.01
N LYS A 17 -0.82 34.50 9.37
CA LYS A 17 -0.50 33.08 9.32
C LYS A 17 -1.12 32.36 10.52
N THR A 18 -1.97 31.40 10.23
CA THR A 18 -2.62 30.55 11.24
C THR A 18 -2.10 29.12 11.10
N LYS A 19 -1.69 28.54 12.23
CA LYS A 19 -1.23 27.16 12.29
C LYS A 19 -2.38 26.25 12.70
N TRP A 20 -2.56 25.18 11.93
CA TRP A 20 -3.48 24.11 12.22
C TRP A 20 -2.70 22.85 12.58
N TYR A 21 -3.18 22.09 13.55
CA TYR A 21 -2.58 20.85 14.01
C TYR A 21 -3.53 19.69 13.77
N GLN A 22 -3.05 18.66 13.08
CA GLN A 22 -3.79 17.42 12.92
C GLN A 22 -3.30 16.40 13.95
N PHE A 23 -4.20 15.85 14.74
CA PHE A 23 -3.93 14.81 15.71
C PHE A 23 -4.51 13.50 15.22
N ARG A 24 -3.69 12.47 15.11
CA ARG A 24 -4.12 11.11 14.85
C ARG A 24 -4.08 10.34 16.16
N VAL A 25 -5.22 9.90 16.62
CA VAL A 25 -5.35 9.15 17.88
C VAL A 25 -5.70 7.70 17.54
N PRO A 26 -4.78 6.73 17.77
CA PRO A 26 -5.08 5.33 17.54
C PRO A 26 -6.06 4.81 18.61
N VAL A 27 -7.34 4.77 18.26
CA VAL A 27 -8.44 4.45 19.19
C VAL A 27 -8.28 3.06 19.84
N ARG A 28 -7.67 2.10 19.14
CA ARG A 28 -7.49 0.72 19.63
C ARG A 28 -6.30 0.53 20.57
N SER A 29 -5.36 1.47 20.63
CA SER A 29 -4.20 1.39 21.54
C SER A 29 -4.46 2.03 22.90
N GLY A 30 -5.69 2.53 23.12
CA GLY A 30 -6.09 3.05 24.41
C GLY A 30 -6.28 1.96 25.47
N THR A 31 -6.13 2.32 26.74
CA THR A 31 -6.41 1.42 27.87
C THR A 31 -7.93 1.25 28.02
N PRO A 32 -8.47 0.03 27.94
CA PRO A 32 -9.89 -0.21 28.15
C PRO A 32 -10.26 0.07 29.62
N ILE A 33 -11.31 0.87 29.83
CA ILE A 33 -11.83 1.20 31.17
C ILE A 33 -13.27 0.68 31.27
N ASN A 34 -13.62 0.15 32.43
CA ASN A 34 -14.99 -0.33 32.74
C ASN A 34 -15.51 -1.46 31.83
N GLY A 35 -14.64 -2.38 31.39
CA GLY A 35 -15.06 -3.59 30.70
C GLY A 35 -15.48 -3.42 29.25
N ILE A 36 -15.00 -2.36 28.58
CA ILE A 36 -15.14 -2.26 27.10
C ILE A 36 -14.36 -3.41 26.48
N SER A 37 -15.07 -4.32 25.82
CA SER A 37 -14.48 -5.50 25.17
C SER A 37 -14.19 -5.27 23.67
N ASP A 38 -14.95 -4.41 23.02
CA ASP A 38 -14.84 -4.14 21.59
C ASP A 38 -15.36 -2.76 21.17
N PHE A 39 -15.23 -2.43 19.89
CA PHE A 39 -15.68 -1.19 19.28
C PHE A 39 -16.93 -1.35 18.38
N ASN A 40 -17.66 -2.45 18.50
CA ASN A 40 -18.79 -2.74 17.62
C ASN A 40 -20.02 -1.87 17.92
N SER A 41 -20.13 -1.33 19.12
CA SER A 41 -21.28 -0.54 19.56
C SER A 41 -20.86 0.71 20.33
N ILE A 42 -20.24 1.66 19.64
CA ILE A 42 -19.90 2.97 20.21
C ILE A 42 -21.12 3.87 20.12
N ARG A 43 -21.60 4.38 21.27
CA ARG A 43 -22.75 5.29 21.31
C ARG A 43 -22.36 6.77 21.33
N PHE A 44 -21.21 7.10 21.91
CA PHE A 44 -20.70 8.47 21.96
C PHE A 44 -19.18 8.48 22.13
N ILE A 45 -18.57 9.57 21.71
CA ILE A 45 -17.17 9.89 21.93
C ILE A 45 -17.12 11.16 22.76
N ARG A 46 -16.25 11.18 23.76
CA ARG A 46 -16.01 12.36 24.57
C ARG A 46 -14.54 12.75 24.46
N MET A 47 -14.31 14.00 24.11
CA MET A 47 -12.99 14.62 24.14
C MET A 47 -12.99 15.72 25.22
N PHE A 48 -11.93 15.78 26.00
CA PHE A 48 -11.73 16.86 26.95
C PHE A 48 -10.24 17.23 26.99
N LEU A 49 -9.99 18.49 27.26
CA LEU A 49 -8.66 19.10 27.33
C LEU A 49 -8.51 19.72 28.70
N THR A 50 -7.37 19.47 29.35
CA THR A 50 -7.11 19.90 30.72
C THR A 50 -5.74 20.56 30.84
N ASN A 51 -5.47 21.14 32.02
CA ASN A 51 -4.18 21.70 32.37
C ASN A 51 -3.73 22.94 31.58
N PHE A 52 -4.66 23.76 31.11
CA PHE A 52 -4.32 25.03 30.53
C PHE A 52 -3.83 26.01 31.61
N LYS A 53 -2.67 26.63 31.38
CA LYS A 53 -2.05 27.62 32.29
C LYS A 53 -2.61 29.04 32.08
N MET A 54 -3.29 29.26 30.96
CA MET A 54 -3.90 30.54 30.60
C MET A 54 -5.19 30.29 29.81
N PRO A 55 -6.08 31.30 29.70
CA PRO A 55 -7.24 31.18 28.82
C PRO A 55 -6.83 30.94 27.39
N VAL A 56 -7.48 29.97 26.74
CA VAL A 56 -7.23 29.60 25.34
C VAL A 56 -8.53 29.54 24.58
N VAL A 57 -8.45 29.85 23.29
CA VAL A 57 -9.54 29.64 22.34
C VAL A 57 -9.12 28.57 21.39
N LEU A 58 -9.88 27.47 21.33
CA LEU A 58 -9.64 26.35 20.46
C LEU A 58 -10.66 26.37 19.32
N ARG A 59 -10.19 26.15 18.11
CA ARG A 59 -11.02 26.00 16.94
C ARG A 59 -10.86 24.58 16.41
N PHE A 60 -11.96 23.87 16.24
CA PHE A 60 -12.00 22.54 15.65
C PHE A 60 -12.59 22.67 14.26
N VAL A 61 -11.92 22.10 13.26
CA VAL A 61 -12.35 22.16 11.86
C VAL A 61 -13.03 20.86 11.49
N GLU A 62 -12.41 19.74 11.84
CA GLU A 62 -12.85 18.42 11.41
C GLU A 62 -12.60 17.39 12.52
N PHE A 63 -13.49 16.42 12.65
CA PHE A 63 -13.35 15.31 13.58
C PHE A 63 -13.89 14.05 12.94
N ASP A 64 -12.99 13.22 12.39
CA ASP A 64 -13.34 12.01 11.66
C ASP A 64 -12.90 10.74 12.38
N LEU A 65 -13.73 9.72 12.30
CA LEU A 65 -13.36 8.35 12.59
C LEU A 65 -12.91 7.66 11.30
N VAL A 66 -11.60 7.59 11.12
CA VAL A 66 -11.03 6.96 9.92
C VAL A 66 -10.85 5.46 10.16
N ARG A 67 -11.48 4.65 9.33
CA ARG A 67 -11.22 3.22 9.27
C ARG A 67 -10.22 2.94 8.15
N GLY A 68 -8.98 2.60 8.53
CA GLY A 68 -8.01 2.08 7.58
C GLY A 68 -8.23 0.60 7.33
N ASP A 69 -8.30 0.18 6.06
CA ASP A 69 -8.30 -1.24 5.67
C ASP A 69 -6.92 -1.87 5.87
N TRP A 70 -5.88 -1.04 5.87
CA TRP A 70 -4.49 -1.46 6.04
C TRP A 70 -4.14 -1.62 7.52
N ARG A 71 -3.47 -2.72 7.83
CA ARG A 71 -3.00 -3.07 9.18
C ARG A 71 -1.48 -3.14 9.18
N ARG A 72 -0.85 -2.74 10.28
CA ARG A 72 0.60 -2.91 10.45
C ARG A 72 0.94 -4.40 10.46
N TYR A 73 1.97 -4.77 9.72
CA TYR A 73 2.56 -6.09 9.77
C TYR A 73 3.54 -6.13 10.94
N THR A 74 3.29 -6.97 11.92
CA THR A 74 4.00 -6.98 13.21
C THR A 74 5.14 -7.98 13.26
N LYS A 75 5.50 -8.59 12.14
CA LYS A 75 6.61 -9.53 12.06
C LYS A 75 7.73 -8.98 11.18
N THR A 76 8.92 -9.57 11.32
CA THR A 76 10.02 -9.28 10.40
C THR A 76 9.65 -9.74 9.00
N LEU A 77 10.07 -8.96 8.00
CA LEU A 77 9.98 -9.34 6.59
C LEU A 77 11.27 -10.03 6.11
N ASP A 78 12.12 -10.42 7.06
CA ASP A 78 13.38 -11.08 6.80
C ASP A 78 13.15 -12.41 6.08
N GLU A 79 14.09 -12.77 5.23
CA GLU A 79 14.14 -14.03 4.50
C GLU A 79 14.47 -15.23 5.40
N SER A 80 14.75 -14.97 6.68
CA SER A 80 15.03 -16.00 7.67
C SER A 80 13.79 -16.87 7.93
N ILE A 81 14.01 -18.15 8.09
CA ILE A 81 13.00 -19.21 8.29
C ILE A 81 12.04 -18.89 9.45
N ASN A 82 12.50 -18.11 10.42
CA ASN A 82 11.73 -17.73 11.60
C ASN A 82 11.37 -16.24 11.53
N GLN A 83 10.13 -15.94 11.14
CA GLN A 83 9.59 -14.60 11.29
C GLN A 83 9.44 -14.28 12.77
N ILE A 84 10.17 -13.26 13.23
CA ILE A 84 10.17 -12.81 14.62
C ILE A 84 9.14 -11.69 14.76
N ASP A 85 8.37 -11.74 15.85
CA ASP A 85 7.46 -10.64 16.19
C ASP A 85 8.28 -9.39 16.57
N LEU A 86 7.92 -8.26 15.95
CA LEU A 86 8.50 -6.96 16.27
C LEU A 86 7.95 -6.48 17.61
N ASN A 87 8.83 -5.95 18.44
CA ASN A 87 8.41 -5.35 19.71
C ASN A 87 7.84 -3.93 19.50
N ASP A 88 7.22 -3.38 20.54
CA ASP A 88 6.59 -2.05 20.48
C ASP A 88 7.61 -0.93 20.18
N ASP A 89 8.86 -1.06 20.63
CA ASP A 89 9.90 -0.06 20.34
C ASP A 89 10.30 -0.07 18.88
N GLU A 90 10.37 -1.23 18.24
CA GLU A 90 10.63 -1.36 16.79
C GLU A 90 9.48 -0.86 15.93
N LEU A 91 8.27 -0.82 16.46
CA LEU A 91 7.08 -0.32 15.76
C LEU A 91 6.80 1.17 15.99
N LYS A 92 7.44 1.81 17.00
CA LYS A 92 7.24 3.24 17.30
C LYS A 92 7.62 4.16 16.16
N ASP A 93 8.72 3.83 15.49
CA ASP A 93 9.30 4.65 14.44
C ASP A 93 8.77 4.30 13.05
N PHE A 94 7.67 3.53 13.01
CA PHE A 94 6.95 3.19 11.80
C PHE A 94 5.56 3.80 11.80
N GLU A 95 5.32 4.76 10.92
CA GLU A 95 4.04 5.44 10.76
C GLU A 95 3.37 5.04 9.46
N VAL A 96 2.05 4.88 9.52
CA VAL A 96 1.21 4.60 8.35
C VAL A 96 0.23 5.74 8.21
N GLY A 97 0.18 6.30 7.04
CA GLY A 97 -0.65 7.47 6.75
C GLY A 97 -1.33 7.39 5.38
N VAL A 98 -1.93 8.49 5.03
CA VAL A 98 -2.53 8.74 3.72
C VAL A 98 -2.14 10.15 3.30
N VAL A 99 -1.74 10.32 2.06
CA VAL A 99 -1.64 11.62 1.40
C VAL A 99 -2.71 11.71 0.33
N SER A 100 -3.29 12.87 0.16
CA SER A 100 -4.36 13.09 -0.81
C SER A 100 -4.32 14.49 -1.39
N ILE A 101 -5.00 14.70 -2.51
CA ILE A 101 -5.09 16.02 -3.14
C ILE A 101 -5.68 17.05 -2.18
N GLU A 102 -6.75 16.68 -1.46
CA GLU A 102 -7.46 17.62 -0.59
C GLU A 102 -6.69 17.98 0.69
N GLN A 103 -5.96 17.01 1.27
CA GLN A 103 -5.23 17.22 2.52
C GLN A 103 -3.81 17.77 2.31
N ASN A 104 -3.21 17.51 1.16
CA ASN A 104 -1.82 17.83 0.85
C ASN A 104 -1.70 18.68 -0.42
N GLU A 105 -2.61 19.63 -0.60
CA GLU A 105 -2.63 20.53 -1.76
C GLU A 105 -1.26 21.20 -1.97
N GLY A 106 -0.76 21.09 -3.20
CA GLY A 106 0.55 21.63 -3.60
C GLY A 106 1.75 20.70 -3.38
N SER A 107 1.63 19.65 -2.56
CA SER A 107 2.69 18.65 -2.38
C SER A 107 2.32 17.27 -2.92
N TYR A 108 1.03 16.98 -3.08
CA TYR A 108 0.55 15.75 -3.69
C TYR A 108 -0.08 16.03 -5.06
N ILE A 109 0.36 15.27 -6.05
CA ILE A 109 -0.16 15.30 -7.41
C ILE A 109 -0.53 13.87 -7.78
N GLN A 110 -1.68 13.68 -8.42
CA GLN A 110 -2.13 12.36 -8.87
C GLN A 110 -1.16 11.74 -9.90
N PRO A 111 -1.04 10.41 -9.93
CA PRO A 111 -0.19 9.72 -10.90
C PRO A 111 -0.60 10.02 -12.35
N PRO A 112 0.36 9.94 -13.30
CA PRO A 112 0.07 10.21 -14.69
C PRO A 112 -0.93 9.20 -15.28
N GLY A 113 -1.90 9.70 -16.06
CA GLY A 113 -2.93 8.87 -16.70
C GLY A 113 -4.03 8.35 -15.78
N ILE A 114 -4.08 8.79 -14.54
CA ILE A 114 -5.20 8.52 -13.62
C ILE A 114 -6.18 9.68 -13.69
N GLU A 115 -7.43 9.37 -14.00
CA GLU A 115 -8.53 10.34 -14.02
C GLU A 115 -9.39 10.15 -12.77
N ARG A 116 -9.67 11.27 -12.09
CA ARG A 116 -10.53 11.25 -10.90
C ARG A 116 -11.98 11.01 -11.31
N GLU A 117 -12.61 10.05 -10.67
CA GLU A 117 -14.03 9.77 -10.89
C GLU A 117 -14.91 10.92 -10.39
N ARG A 118 -16.02 11.15 -11.12
CA ARG A 118 -17.02 12.12 -10.70
C ARG A 118 -17.98 11.47 -9.71
N LEU A 119 -18.18 12.10 -8.56
CA LEU A 119 -19.18 11.66 -7.58
C LEU A 119 -20.58 11.86 -8.19
N GLN A 120 -21.31 10.75 -8.28
CA GLN A 120 -22.68 10.75 -8.78
C GLN A 120 -23.64 11.27 -7.68
N GLY A 121 -24.56 12.13 -8.05
CA GLY A 121 -25.62 12.62 -7.16
C GLY A 121 -25.44 14.01 -6.60
N SER A 122 -24.38 14.75 -6.97
CA SER A 122 -24.21 16.14 -6.65
C SER A 122 -24.64 17.04 -7.82
N THR A 123 -25.34 18.14 -7.54
CA THR A 123 -25.64 19.19 -8.52
C THR A 123 -24.39 19.97 -8.94
N THR A 124 -23.33 19.88 -8.16
CA THR A 124 -22.02 20.45 -8.46
C THR A 124 -21.06 19.32 -8.84
N VAL A 125 -20.21 19.55 -9.83
CA VAL A 125 -19.20 18.57 -10.25
C VAL A 125 -18.17 18.42 -9.12
N GLN A 126 -18.33 17.37 -8.31
CA GLN A 126 -17.35 16.97 -7.32
C GLN A 126 -16.56 15.77 -7.85
N LEU A 127 -15.25 15.87 -7.78
CA LEU A 127 -14.33 14.78 -8.12
C LEU A 127 -14.01 13.98 -6.86
N GLN A 128 -13.88 12.67 -6.99
CA GLN A 128 -13.43 11.83 -5.89
C GLN A 128 -12.04 12.27 -5.42
N ASN A 129 -11.84 12.31 -4.09
CA ASN A 129 -10.53 12.61 -3.54
C ASN A 129 -9.58 11.44 -3.84
N GLU A 130 -8.51 11.73 -4.56
CA GLU A 130 -7.50 10.75 -4.90
C GLU A 130 -6.43 10.74 -3.81
N GLN A 131 -5.99 9.54 -3.40
CA GLN A 131 -5.13 9.37 -2.24
C GLN A 131 -4.17 8.20 -2.39
N SER A 132 -3.02 8.32 -1.74
CA SER A 132 -1.99 7.28 -1.63
C SER A 132 -1.78 6.85 -0.20
N VAL A 133 -1.47 5.57 -0.01
CA VAL A 133 -1.02 5.06 1.29
C VAL A 133 0.45 5.43 1.48
N THR A 134 0.80 5.95 2.65
CA THR A 134 2.17 6.30 2.99
C THR A 134 2.73 5.42 4.09
N LEU A 135 3.97 4.99 3.91
CA LEU A 135 4.79 4.34 4.92
C LEU A 135 5.96 5.25 5.25
N LYS A 136 6.06 5.66 6.50
CA LYS A 136 7.13 6.52 7.00
C LYS A 136 7.92 5.79 8.07
N VAL A 137 9.22 5.74 7.92
CA VAL A 137 10.13 5.14 8.90
C VAL A 137 11.12 6.16 9.41
N ASN A 138 11.43 6.07 10.70
CA ASN A 138 12.46 6.86 11.35
C ASN A 138 13.53 5.89 11.84
N GLU A 139 14.77 6.11 11.43
CA GLU A 139 15.93 5.31 11.81
C GLU A 139 15.72 3.79 11.62
N LEU A 140 15.13 3.39 10.49
CA LEU A 140 14.97 1.99 10.15
C LEU A 140 16.34 1.31 10.09
N PRO A 141 16.62 0.29 10.93
CA PRO A 141 17.94 -0.34 10.96
C PRO A 141 18.34 -0.93 9.60
N ALA A 142 19.66 -1.11 9.42
CA ALA A 142 20.26 -1.67 8.21
C ALA A 142 19.62 -3.01 7.81
N ASN A 143 19.28 -3.16 6.54
CA ASN A 143 18.67 -4.37 5.96
C ASN A 143 17.34 -4.80 6.59
N LYS A 144 16.69 -3.92 7.37
CA LYS A 144 15.36 -4.20 7.94
C LYS A 144 14.26 -3.61 7.09
N ALA A 145 13.05 -4.17 7.25
CA ALA A 145 11.86 -3.71 6.55
C ALA A 145 10.69 -3.50 7.51
N ARG A 146 9.76 -2.65 7.10
CA ARG A 146 8.46 -2.43 7.75
C ARG A 146 7.36 -2.51 6.71
N ALA A 147 6.22 -3.04 7.11
CA ALA A 147 5.12 -3.23 6.18
C ALA A 147 3.74 -3.08 6.80
N ILE A 148 2.78 -2.97 5.90
CA ILE A 148 1.35 -3.07 6.17
C ILE A 148 0.75 -4.20 5.33
N TYR A 149 -0.39 -4.70 5.75
CA TYR A 149 -1.12 -5.70 5.00
C TYR A 149 -2.62 -5.40 4.96
N LYS A 150 -3.27 -5.93 3.94
CA LYS A 150 -4.71 -5.89 3.75
C LYS A 150 -5.20 -7.26 3.33
N ASN A 151 -6.32 -7.71 3.92
CA ASN A 151 -7.01 -8.90 3.46
C ASN A 151 -7.84 -8.55 2.21
N ILE A 152 -7.75 -9.41 1.22
CA ILE A 152 -8.43 -9.29 -0.08
C ILE A 152 -9.06 -10.64 -0.45
N SER A 153 -9.74 -10.69 -1.57
CA SER A 153 -10.16 -11.93 -2.22
C SER A 153 -10.19 -11.66 -3.72
N ILE A 154 -9.09 -11.98 -4.40
CA ILE A 154 -8.88 -11.62 -5.81
C ILE A 154 -8.35 -12.83 -6.59
N ASP A 155 -8.85 -13.01 -7.81
CA ASP A 155 -8.33 -13.92 -8.82
C ASP A 155 -7.65 -13.11 -9.94
N LEU A 156 -6.34 -13.28 -10.10
CA LEU A 156 -5.54 -12.57 -11.11
C LEU A 156 -5.23 -13.39 -12.36
N ARG A 157 -5.67 -14.64 -12.49
CA ARG A 157 -5.35 -15.53 -13.63
C ARG A 157 -5.74 -14.99 -15.01
N ARG A 158 -6.74 -14.11 -15.05
CA ARG A 158 -7.22 -13.52 -16.31
C ARG A 158 -6.56 -12.20 -16.68
N PHE A 159 -5.59 -11.75 -15.92
CA PHE A 159 -4.84 -10.54 -16.18
C PHE A 159 -3.41 -10.86 -16.59
N LYS A 160 -2.82 -9.97 -17.38
CA LYS A 160 -1.45 -10.15 -17.88
C LYS A 160 -0.41 -9.45 -17.01
N LYS A 161 -0.78 -8.33 -16.40
CA LYS A 161 0.14 -7.45 -15.68
C LYS A 161 -0.43 -6.98 -14.35
N LEU A 162 0.48 -6.74 -13.42
CA LEU A 162 0.24 -6.00 -12.18
C LEU A 162 1.01 -4.69 -12.27
N LYS A 163 0.34 -3.57 -11.98
CA LYS A 163 0.92 -2.23 -12.04
C LYS A 163 0.70 -1.48 -10.75
N MET A 164 1.65 -0.60 -10.39
CA MET A 164 1.56 0.27 -9.22
C MET A 164 2.48 1.47 -9.39
N PHE A 165 2.04 2.63 -8.91
CA PHE A 165 2.89 3.81 -8.81
C PHE A 165 3.50 3.91 -7.42
N MET A 166 4.78 4.30 -7.35
CA MET A 166 5.47 4.50 -6.09
C MET A 166 6.27 5.80 -6.10
N HIS A 167 6.32 6.44 -4.94
CA HIS A 167 7.08 7.65 -4.69
C HIS A 167 8.00 7.42 -3.50
N LEU A 168 9.23 7.87 -3.58
CA LEU A 168 10.18 7.85 -2.48
C LEU A 168 10.66 9.26 -2.18
N GLN A 169 10.51 9.68 -0.93
CA GLN A 169 11.05 10.96 -0.47
C GLN A 169 11.73 10.83 0.90
N LYS A 170 12.61 11.78 1.21
CA LYS A 170 13.09 11.92 2.57
C LYS A 170 11.98 12.40 3.49
N ASN A 171 11.97 11.92 4.72
CA ASN A 171 11.12 12.51 5.75
C ASN A 171 11.85 13.66 6.47
N GLU A 172 11.16 14.33 7.39
CA GLU A 172 11.68 15.48 8.12
C GLU A 172 12.93 15.18 8.98
N ARG A 173 13.15 13.91 9.35
CA ARG A 173 14.27 13.45 10.17
C ARG A 173 15.47 12.98 9.33
N ALA A 174 15.28 12.78 8.03
CA ALA A 174 16.34 12.33 7.14
C ALA A 174 17.28 13.48 6.78
N LEU A 175 18.56 13.27 6.92
CA LEU A 175 19.60 14.19 6.44
C LEU A 175 19.64 14.19 4.91
N ALA A 176 19.76 13.00 4.32
CA ALA A 176 19.72 12.75 2.88
C ALA A 176 19.32 11.29 2.64
N ILE A 177 18.75 11.01 1.48
CA ILE A 177 18.57 9.67 0.93
C ILE A 177 19.03 9.68 -0.52
N ASN A 178 19.53 8.56 -1.00
CA ASN A 178 19.96 8.37 -2.36
C ASN A 178 19.08 7.36 -3.08
N ASP A 179 19.25 7.28 -4.38
CA ASP A 179 18.67 6.23 -5.18
C ASP A 179 19.08 4.85 -4.63
N ASP A 180 18.11 3.91 -4.62
CA ASP A 180 18.28 2.54 -4.18
C ASP A 180 18.56 2.34 -2.67
N ASP A 181 18.60 3.40 -1.87
CA ASP A 181 18.70 3.30 -0.41
C ASP A 181 17.47 2.58 0.19
N PHE A 182 16.34 2.66 -0.48
CA PHE A 182 15.12 1.93 -0.13
C PHE A 182 14.61 1.06 -1.28
N SER A 183 14.06 -0.09 -0.93
CA SER A 183 13.22 -0.90 -1.83
C SER A 183 11.78 -0.92 -1.36
N ALA A 184 10.86 -0.92 -2.32
CA ALA A 184 9.47 -1.28 -2.08
C ALA A 184 9.32 -2.81 -2.11
N ILE A 185 8.56 -3.34 -1.16
CA ILE A 185 8.18 -4.75 -1.11
C ILE A 185 6.68 -4.87 -1.34
N ILE A 186 6.29 -5.68 -2.32
CA ILE A 186 4.90 -6.03 -2.59
C ILE A 186 4.77 -7.55 -2.49
N ARG A 187 3.98 -8.07 -1.52
CA ARG A 187 3.65 -9.49 -1.44
C ARG A 187 2.22 -9.73 -1.83
N LEU A 188 2.01 -10.77 -2.60
CA LEU A 188 0.70 -11.28 -2.97
C LEU A 188 0.59 -12.71 -2.45
N GLY A 189 -0.21 -12.91 -1.41
CA GLY A 189 -0.28 -14.17 -0.69
C GLY A 189 -1.63 -14.86 -0.75
N THR A 190 -1.59 -16.18 -0.78
CA THR A 190 -2.74 -17.00 -0.41
C THR A 190 -2.97 -16.96 1.10
N ASP A 191 -1.88 -16.81 1.83
CA ASP A 191 -1.86 -16.47 3.26
C ASP A 191 -0.82 -15.38 3.54
N LEU A 192 -0.69 -14.98 4.81
CA LEU A 192 0.13 -13.82 5.18
C LEU A 192 1.63 -14.16 5.31
N ASN A 193 2.00 -15.41 5.61
CA ASN A 193 3.34 -15.74 6.08
C ASN A 193 4.08 -16.80 5.26
N ASP A 194 3.37 -17.79 4.72
CA ASP A 194 3.99 -19.01 4.22
C ASP A 194 3.79 -19.25 2.73
N ASN A 195 2.72 -18.70 2.13
CA ASN A 195 2.41 -18.90 0.72
C ASN A 195 2.20 -17.57 0.01
N TYR A 196 3.28 -17.01 -0.53
CA TYR A 196 3.24 -15.72 -1.21
C TYR A 196 4.27 -15.59 -2.33
N TYR A 197 3.97 -14.72 -3.28
CA TYR A 197 4.92 -14.12 -4.20
C TYR A 197 5.38 -12.79 -3.64
N GLN A 198 6.66 -12.45 -3.81
CA GLN A 198 7.23 -11.18 -3.38
C GLN A 198 7.92 -10.49 -4.54
N ILE A 199 7.60 -9.23 -4.72
CA ILE A 199 8.30 -8.31 -5.60
C ILE A 199 9.10 -7.36 -4.71
N GLU A 200 10.37 -7.17 -5.01
CA GLU A 200 11.23 -6.16 -4.41
C GLU A 200 11.74 -5.23 -5.51
N LEU A 201 11.38 -3.95 -5.43
CA LEU A 201 11.76 -2.92 -6.39
C LEU A 201 12.61 -1.87 -5.70
N PRO A 202 13.91 -1.72 -6.05
CA PRO A 202 14.72 -0.59 -5.60
C PRO A 202 14.14 0.73 -6.09
N LEU A 203 14.04 1.71 -5.22
CA LEU A 203 13.38 2.98 -5.52
C LEU A 203 14.37 4.10 -5.79
N LYS A 204 14.05 4.93 -6.78
CA LYS A 204 14.73 6.19 -7.03
C LYS A 204 14.07 7.31 -6.23
N VAL A 205 14.89 8.26 -5.77
CA VAL A 205 14.38 9.41 -5.04
C VAL A 205 13.55 10.27 -5.99
N SER A 206 12.30 10.49 -5.64
CA SER A 206 11.41 11.35 -6.40
C SER A 206 11.75 12.81 -6.20
N SER A 207 11.63 13.62 -7.23
CA SER A 207 11.91 15.05 -7.14
C SER A 207 10.69 15.80 -6.54
N ASN A 208 10.98 16.91 -5.87
CA ASN A 208 9.92 17.83 -5.37
C ASN A 208 9.45 18.74 -6.52
N GLY A 209 9.00 18.14 -7.62
CA GLY A 209 8.51 18.87 -8.79
C GLY A 209 7.02 19.18 -8.70
N THR A 210 6.55 19.90 -9.71
CA THR A 210 5.13 20.24 -9.88
C THR A 210 4.44 19.43 -10.96
N SER A 211 5.16 18.50 -11.59
CA SER A 211 4.61 17.62 -12.62
C SER A 211 4.37 16.21 -12.06
N PRO A 212 3.37 15.46 -12.60
CA PRO A 212 3.15 14.08 -12.21
C PRO A 212 4.38 13.16 -12.37
N ILE A 213 5.22 13.39 -13.37
CA ILE A 213 6.42 12.59 -13.64
C ILE A 213 7.50 12.81 -12.59
N ASP A 214 7.60 14.03 -12.03
CA ASP A 214 8.55 14.34 -10.97
C ASP A 214 8.21 13.60 -9.67
N ILE A 215 6.91 13.57 -9.33
CA ILE A 215 6.40 12.88 -8.13
C ILE A 215 6.38 11.37 -8.34
N TRP A 216 6.02 10.89 -9.53
CA TRP A 216 5.90 9.47 -9.88
C TRP A 216 6.89 9.12 -10.99
N PRO A 217 8.19 9.01 -10.69
CA PRO A 217 9.21 8.68 -11.70
C PRO A 217 8.94 7.29 -12.28
N GLU A 218 9.14 7.15 -13.58
CA GLU A 218 8.89 5.89 -14.31
C GLU A 218 9.70 4.72 -13.72
N ALA A 219 10.90 4.98 -13.24
CA ALA A 219 11.75 3.98 -12.60
C ALA A 219 11.15 3.37 -11.32
N ASN A 220 10.21 4.06 -10.67
CA ASN A 220 9.49 3.57 -9.50
C ASN A 220 8.15 2.92 -9.87
N ASN A 221 7.81 2.82 -11.16
CA ASN A 221 6.56 2.20 -11.57
C ASN A 221 6.72 0.68 -11.66
N LEU A 222 5.92 -0.04 -10.88
CA LEU A 222 5.81 -1.48 -11.07
C LEU A 222 5.02 -1.77 -12.35
N ASP A 223 5.58 -2.58 -13.24
CA ASP A 223 4.90 -3.19 -14.39
C ASP A 223 5.32 -4.68 -14.47
N ALA A 224 4.71 -5.52 -13.64
CA ALA A 224 5.07 -6.92 -13.51
C ALA A 224 4.17 -7.83 -14.35
N PHE A 225 4.78 -8.73 -15.13
CA PHE A 225 4.04 -9.74 -15.89
C PHE A 225 3.62 -10.90 -14.97
N LEU A 226 2.32 -11.18 -14.90
CA LEU A 226 1.78 -12.23 -14.02
C LEU A 226 2.16 -13.66 -14.45
N GLU A 227 2.54 -13.88 -15.69
CA GLU A 227 3.05 -15.16 -16.17
C GLU A 227 4.38 -15.54 -15.50
N THR A 228 5.22 -14.56 -15.14
CA THR A 228 6.50 -14.80 -14.45
C THR A 228 6.30 -15.40 -13.05
N PHE A 229 5.15 -15.16 -12.41
CA PHE A 229 4.80 -15.73 -11.11
C PHE A 229 4.56 -17.26 -11.17
N GLY A 230 4.07 -17.74 -12.30
CA GLY A 230 4.01 -19.18 -12.55
C GLY A 230 5.39 -19.77 -12.88
N ALA A 231 6.15 -19.05 -13.69
CA ALA A 231 7.47 -19.50 -14.14
C ALA A 231 8.47 -19.67 -12.98
N ILE A 232 8.49 -18.75 -12.01
CA ILE A 232 9.40 -18.84 -10.85
C ILE A 232 9.15 -20.07 -9.98
N LYS A 233 7.91 -20.55 -9.90
CA LYS A 233 7.62 -21.80 -9.19
C LYS A 233 8.22 -23.00 -9.90
N LEU A 234 8.11 -23.05 -11.23
CA LEU A 234 8.71 -24.10 -12.04
C LEU A 234 10.24 -24.06 -11.94
N GLU A 235 10.85 -22.89 -11.97
CA GLU A 235 12.29 -22.69 -11.81
C GLU A 235 12.75 -23.23 -10.44
N ARG A 236 12.08 -22.86 -9.35
CA ARG A 236 12.36 -23.38 -8.01
C ARG A 236 12.28 -24.90 -7.94
N ASP A 237 11.19 -25.46 -8.48
CA ASP A 237 10.92 -26.90 -8.41
C ASP A 237 11.93 -27.71 -9.25
N GLN A 238 12.45 -27.15 -10.36
CA GLN A 238 13.51 -27.77 -11.15
C GLN A 238 14.86 -27.79 -10.42
N LEU A 239 15.09 -26.84 -9.52
CA LEU A 239 16.32 -26.77 -8.72
C LEU A 239 16.23 -27.56 -7.41
N ASP A 240 15.12 -28.26 -7.17
CA ASP A 240 14.84 -28.98 -5.92
C ASP A 240 15.01 -28.11 -4.66
N PHE A 241 14.67 -26.81 -4.80
CA PHE A 241 14.77 -25.85 -3.71
C PHE A 241 13.59 -26.00 -2.75
N SER A 242 13.87 -25.88 -1.44
CA SER A 242 12.84 -26.04 -0.42
C SER A 242 11.69 -25.05 -0.59
N ILE A 243 10.46 -25.55 -0.56
CA ILE A 243 9.25 -24.72 -0.64
C ILE A 243 9.02 -23.86 0.60
N THR A 244 9.63 -24.21 1.74
CA THR A 244 9.52 -23.45 2.99
C THR A 244 10.40 -22.21 3.01
N ASP A 245 11.39 -22.16 2.13
CA ASP A 245 12.36 -21.09 2.04
C ASP A 245 11.98 -20.11 0.93
N LEU A 246 12.41 -18.86 1.05
CA LEU A 246 12.17 -17.87 0.03
C LEU A 246 13.11 -18.09 -1.16
N TYR A 247 12.55 -18.55 -2.26
CA TYR A 247 13.28 -18.68 -3.51
C TYR A 247 13.21 -17.39 -4.30
N THR A 248 14.36 -16.89 -4.74
CA THR A 248 14.48 -15.69 -5.58
C THR A 248 14.95 -16.10 -6.96
N SER A 249 14.24 -15.68 -8.00
CA SER A 249 14.61 -15.98 -9.38
C SER A 249 15.97 -15.40 -9.74
N THR A 250 16.79 -16.20 -10.37
CA THR A 250 18.09 -15.80 -10.93
C THR A 250 18.01 -15.43 -12.40
N ALA A 251 16.90 -15.76 -13.06
CA ALA A 251 16.63 -15.39 -14.45
C ALA A 251 16.14 -13.93 -14.50
N GLN A 252 17.07 -12.98 -14.36
CA GLN A 252 16.76 -11.56 -14.49
C GLN A 252 16.78 -11.18 -15.97
N ASP A 253 15.63 -10.76 -16.48
CA ASP A 253 15.57 -9.98 -17.70
C ASP A 253 16.20 -8.60 -17.42
N PRO A 254 17.20 -8.16 -18.20
CA PRO A 254 17.82 -6.84 -18.00
C PRO A 254 16.85 -5.65 -18.03
N GLU A 255 15.68 -5.82 -18.64
CA GLU A 255 14.62 -4.80 -18.69
C GLU A 255 13.75 -4.80 -17.43
N ILE A 256 13.86 -5.82 -16.57
CA ILE A 256 13.08 -5.95 -15.35
C ILE A 256 13.85 -5.31 -14.18
N MET A 257 13.31 -4.21 -13.66
CA MET A 257 13.90 -3.43 -12.56
C MET A 257 13.65 -4.03 -11.18
N TYR A 258 12.81 -5.05 -11.05
CA TYR A 258 12.43 -5.67 -9.79
C TYR A 258 12.93 -7.10 -9.66
N THR A 259 13.10 -7.54 -8.42
CA THR A 259 13.38 -8.95 -8.09
C THR A 259 12.08 -9.66 -7.76
N LEU A 260 11.87 -10.86 -8.30
CA LEU A 260 10.72 -11.71 -8.01
C LEU A 260 11.17 -12.91 -7.15
N SER A 261 10.42 -13.16 -6.07
CA SER A 261 10.65 -14.29 -5.18
C SER A 261 9.33 -15.03 -4.90
N VAL A 262 9.44 -16.29 -4.51
CA VAL A 262 8.30 -17.12 -4.12
C VAL A 262 8.61 -17.94 -2.87
N LYS A 263 7.66 -18.00 -1.94
CA LYS A 263 7.68 -18.90 -0.79
C LYS A 263 6.41 -19.73 -0.78
N GLY A 264 6.53 -21.00 -0.38
CA GLY A 264 5.38 -21.90 -0.32
C GLY A 264 4.82 -22.26 -1.69
N ASN A 265 3.52 -22.44 -1.72
CA ASN A 265 2.78 -22.75 -2.94
C ASN A 265 1.61 -21.79 -3.20
N PRO A 266 1.87 -20.49 -3.36
CA PRO A 266 0.82 -19.51 -3.62
C PRO A 266 0.16 -19.74 -4.98
N THR A 267 -1.07 -19.25 -5.14
CA THR A 267 -1.81 -19.31 -6.40
C THR A 267 -2.41 -17.94 -6.74
N LEU A 268 -2.32 -17.56 -8.02
CA LEU A 268 -2.97 -16.35 -8.52
C LEU A 268 -4.50 -16.47 -8.60
N ALA A 269 -5.03 -17.71 -8.46
CA ALA A 269 -6.46 -17.97 -8.43
C ALA A 269 -7.15 -17.50 -7.15
N GLN A 270 -6.40 -17.45 -6.05
CA GLN A 270 -6.93 -17.13 -4.75
C GLN A 270 -5.88 -16.36 -3.94
N LEU A 271 -5.86 -15.07 -4.14
CA LEU A 271 -5.04 -14.16 -3.34
C LEU A 271 -5.91 -13.60 -2.22
N ASN A 272 -5.49 -13.85 -0.99
CA ASN A 272 -6.22 -13.44 0.21
C ASN A 272 -5.54 -12.29 0.95
N THR A 273 -4.28 -12.01 0.65
CA THR A 273 -3.52 -10.95 1.31
C THR A 273 -2.66 -10.17 0.33
N ILE A 274 -2.56 -8.87 0.58
CA ILE A 274 -1.55 -7.99 0.00
C ILE A 274 -0.74 -7.41 1.14
N VAL A 275 0.59 -7.41 0.99
CA VAL A 275 1.51 -6.72 1.89
C VAL A 275 2.25 -5.65 1.09
N LEU A 276 2.31 -4.44 1.62
CA LEU A 276 3.12 -3.35 1.11
C LEU A 276 4.16 -2.98 2.15
N GLY A 277 5.41 -2.93 1.76
CA GLY A 277 6.53 -2.67 2.67
C GLY A 277 7.59 -1.77 2.07
N MET A 278 8.43 -1.27 2.95
CA MET A 278 9.67 -0.58 2.58
C MET A 278 10.84 -1.21 3.33
N LYS A 279 11.96 -1.37 2.64
CA LYS A 279 13.18 -2.02 3.14
C LYS A 279 14.35 -1.04 3.03
N ASN A 280 15.15 -0.97 4.08
CA ASN A 280 16.42 -0.27 4.06
C ASN A 280 17.48 -1.17 3.42
N ASN A 281 18.09 -0.73 2.32
CA ASN A 281 19.15 -1.46 1.61
C ASN A 281 20.56 -1.02 2.06
N THR A 282 20.66 -0.05 2.95
CA THR A 282 21.95 0.50 3.37
C THR A 282 22.52 -0.28 4.57
N SER A 283 23.77 -0.01 4.89
CA SER A 283 24.48 -0.57 6.04
C SER A 283 24.28 0.21 7.34
N ALA A 284 23.48 1.28 7.32
CA ALA A 284 23.22 2.15 8.46
C ALA A 284 21.70 2.39 8.65
N PRO A 285 21.26 2.81 9.84
CA PRO A 285 19.88 3.25 10.02
C PRO A 285 19.56 4.46 9.15
N ILE A 286 18.38 4.44 8.53
CA ILE A 286 17.96 5.52 7.63
C ILE A 286 16.48 5.84 7.82
N SER A 287 16.11 7.08 7.51
CA SER A 287 14.75 7.61 7.62
C SER A 287 14.22 7.99 6.24
N GLY A 288 12.96 7.67 5.97
CA GLY A 288 12.35 7.96 4.68
C GLY A 288 10.86 7.72 4.66
N GLU A 289 10.25 8.05 3.53
CA GLU A 289 8.83 7.90 3.31
C GLU A 289 8.56 7.39 1.90
N VAL A 290 7.73 6.34 1.80
CA VAL A 290 7.29 5.75 0.53
C VAL A 290 5.77 5.89 0.40
N TRP A 291 5.32 6.34 -0.76
CA TRP A 291 3.89 6.35 -1.11
C TRP A 291 3.59 5.23 -2.09
N PHE A 292 2.45 4.59 -1.91
CA PHE A 292 1.94 3.53 -2.77
C PHE A 292 0.58 3.92 -3.32
N ASN A 293 0.44 3.88 -4.64
CA ASN A 293 -0.78 4.28 -5.30
C ASN A 293 -1.15 3.34 -6.45
N GLU A 294 -2.46 3.21 -6.70
CA GLU A 294 -3.04 2.55 -7.86
C GLU A 294 -2.50 1.13 -8.10
N LEU A 295 -2.56 0.25 -7.08
CA LEU A 295 -2.32 -1.18 -7.33
C LEU A 295 -3.46 -1.73 -8.20
N ARG A 296 -3.15 -2.00 -9.46
CA ARG A 296 -4.12 -2.41 -10.47
C ARG A 296 -3.63 -3.58 -11.31
N SER A 297 -4.57 -4.44 -11.71
CA SER A 297 -4.36 -5.44 -12.73
C SER A 297 -4.65 -4.87 -14.11
N ALA A 298 -3.88 -5.27 -15.12
CA ALA A 298 -4.01 -4.80 -16.49
C ALA A 298 -3.94 -5.95 -17.50
N GLY A 299 -4.41 -5.68 -18.73
CA GLY A 299 -4.36 -6.67 -19.81
C GLY A 299 -5.31 -7.85 -19.58
N PHE A 300 -6.59 -7.55 -19.30
CA PHE A 300 -7.60 -8.59 -19.15
C PHE A 300 -7.68 -9.50 -20.39
N ASP A 301 -7.56 -10.82 -20.20
CA ASP A 301 -7.70 -11.79 -21.29
C ASP A 301 -9.18 -12.04 -21.57
N ASN A 302 -9.65 -11.45 -22.66
CA ASN A 302 -11.02 -11.55 -23.12
C ASN A 302 -11.21 -12.61 -24.22
N LYS A 303 -10.31 -13.60 -24.31
CA LYS A 303 -10.46 -14.69 -25.26
C LYS A 303 -11.69 -15.52 -24.88
N GLY A 304 -12.73 -15.42 -25.69
CA GLY A 304 -13.92 -16.27 -25.58
C GLY A 304 -13.59 -17.71 -25.91
N GLY A 305 -14.11 -18.64 -25.13
CA GLY A 305 -14.12 -20.06 -25.48
C GLY A 305 -15.33 -20.38 -26.35
N TRP A 306 -15.18 -21.23 -27.35
CA TRP A 306 -16.28 -21.80 -28.08
C TRP A 306 -16.67 -23.14 -27.44
N ALA A 307 -17.93 -23.30 -27.11
CA ALA A 307 -18.50 -24.61 -26.75
C ALA A 307 -19.70 -24.88 -27.67
N ALA A 308 -19.70 -26.00 -28.35
CA ALA A 308 -20.82 -26.46 -29.15
C ALA A 308 -21.28 -27.82 -28.63
N ILE A 309 -22.56 -27.96 -28.36
CA ILE A 309 -23.22 -29.23 -28.02
C ILE A 309 -24.16 -29.50 -29.18
N VAL A 310 -23.97 -30.63 -29.87
CA VAL A 310 -24.86 -31.12 -30.90
C VAL A 310 -25.56 -32.38 -30.39
N ASN A 311 -26.85 -32.29 -30.18
CA ASN A 311 -27.68 -33.44 -29.86
C ASN A 311 -28.50 -33.79 -31.12
N ALA A 312 -28.40 -35.05 -31.52
CA ALA A 312 -29.21 -35.57 -32.64
C ALA A 312 -30.01 -36.79 -32.13
N ASP A 313 -31.30 -36.63 -32.14
CA ASP A 313 -32.22 -37.75 -31.86
C ASP A 313 -32.85 -38.19 -33.20
N ALA A 314 -32.63 -39.45 -33.57
CA ALA A 314 -33.21 -40.06 -34.75
C ALA A 314 -34.12 -41.21 -34.35
N ASN A 315 -35.37 -41.11 -34.76
CA ASN A 315 -36.33 -42.19 -34.60
C ASN A 315 -36.56 -42.87 -35.95
N PHE A 316 -36.07 -44.08 -36.07
CA PHE A 316 -36.31 -44.92 -37.27
C PHE A 316 -37.49 -45.80 -36.97
N ALA A 317 -38.68 -45.35 -37.38
CA ALA A 317 -39.90 -46.13 -37.24
C ALA A 317 -39.69 -47.51 -37.87
N ASP A 318 -39.96 -48.57 -37.07
CA ASP A 318 -39.90 -49.98 -37.46
C ASP A 318 -38.50 -50.60 -37.65
N VAL A 319 -37.37 -49.86 -37.43
CA VAL A 319 -36.00 -50.38 -37.59
C VAL A 319 -35.16 -50.33 -36.35
N ALA A 320 -35.24 -49.27 -35.56
CA ALA A 320 -34.53 -49.13 -34.26
C ALA A 320 -35.14 -48.05 -33.39
N ASN A 321 -35.10 -48.24 -32.06
CA ASN A 321 -35.42 -47.23 -31.05
C ASN A 321 -34.14 -46.82 -30.35
#